data_ad2558bc58a99b2be3dbdfda8e3816ea
#
_entry.id   ad2558bc58a99b2be3dbdfda8e3816ea
#
_cell.length_a   1.000
_cell.length_b   1.000
_cell.length_c   1.000
_cell.angle_alpha   90.00
_cell.angle_beta   90.00
_cell.angle_gamma   90.00
#
_symmetry.space_group_name_H-M   'P 1'
#
loop_
_entity.id
_entity.type
_entity.pdbx_description
1 polymer ?
#
loop_
_entity_poly.entity_id
_entity_poly.type
_entity_poly.pdbx_seq_one_letter_code
_entity_poly.pdbx_strand_id
1 'polypeptide(L)'
;MDIDTLLKHQLSERYRAFVICGAGLTGKTRCVKRLEEQYHGKYIDVMQTIYEDYDLRSHINAVRPEQIFSLITVGNRDEKLVIADHLDIVFSLWTETQQREFLRKLDMKSNGSCILAVLHNYKILENDGMFRHNSHGEKRIVNIAEIL
;
A
#
# COMPACT_ATOMS: atom_id res chain seq x y z
N MET A 1 -9.50 -7.50 14.62
CA MET A 1 -8.04 -7.25 14.53
C MET A 1 -7.74 -5.81 14.87
N ASP A 2 -6.67 -5.58 15.61
CA ASP A 2 -6.23 -4.24 15.97
C ASP A 2 -5.16 -3.75 14.98
N ILE A 3 -5.47 -2.72 14.21
CA ILE A 3 -4.57 -2.16 13.22
C ILE A 3 -3.29 -1.58 13.86
N ASP A 4 -3.41 -1.02 15.05
CA ASP A 4 -2.25 -0.46 15.75
C ASP A 4 -1.26 -1.57 16.13
N THR A 5 -1.74 -2.70 16.58
CA THR A 5 -0.90 -3.86 16.90
C THR A 5 -0.22 -4.39 15.64
N LEU A 6 -0.97 -4.54 14.55
CA LEU A 6 -0.42 -4.99 13.28
C LEU A 6 0.69 -4.03 12.80
N LEU A 7 0.43 -2.74 12.82
CA LEU A 7 1.42 -1.76 12.39
C LEU A 7 2.69 -1.80 13.24
N LYS A 8 2.56 -1.88 14.56
CA LYS A 8 3.71 -1.99 15.46
C LYS A 8 4.57 -3.21 15.11
N HIS A 9 3.94 -4.35 14.83
CA HIS A 9 4.66 -5.56 14.42
C HIS A 9 5.36 -5.35 13.08
N GLN A 10 4.65 -4.78 12.09
CA GLN A 10 5.21 -4.57 10.76
C GLN A 10 6.40 -3.60 10.74
N LEU A 11 6.45 -2.63 11.65
CA LEU A 11 7.57 -1.69 11.74
C LEU A 11 8.90 -2.38 12.07
N SER A 12 8.87 -3.57 12.63
CA SER A 12 10.06 -4.34 12.99
C SER A 12 10.22 -5.64 12.21
N GLU A 13 9.32 -5.95 11.28
CA GLU A 13 9.39 -7.16 10.48
C GLU A 13 10.45 -7.06 9.39
N ARG A 14 10.92 -8.22 8.92
CA ARG A 14 11.83 -8.29 7.78
C ARG A 14 11.17 -7.75 6.52
N TYR A 15 9.93 -8.18 6.27
CA TYR A 15 9.13 -7.72 5.13
C TYR A 15 8.16 -6.66 5.63
N ARG A 16 8.45 -5.42 5.27
CA ARG A 16 7.83 -4.23 5.85
C ARG A 16 6.80 -3.60 4.92
N ALA A 17 5.77 -4.38 4.58
CA ALA A 17 4.64 -3.84 3.83
C ALA A 17 3.37 -4.59 4.21
N PHE A 18 2.24 -3.89 4.16
CA PHE A 18 0.93 -4.51 4.30
C PHE A 18 -0.10 -3.68 3.54
N VAL A 19 -1.27 -4.27 3.35
CA VAL A 19 -2.34 -3.70 2.54
C VAL A 19 -3.60 -3.57 3.38
N ILE A 20 -4.24 -2.40 3.32
CA ILE A 20 -5.61 -2.23 3.77
C ILE A 20 -6.48 -2.16 2.52
N CYS A 21 -7.47 -3.04 2.44
CA CYS A 21 -8.38 -3.09 1.31
C CYS A 21 -9.83 -2.98 1.75
N GLY A 22 -10.71 -2.72 0.80
CA GLY A 22 -12.15 -2.62 1.06
C GLY A 22 -12.86 -1.86 -0.05
N ALA A 23 -14.17 -1.88 0.00
CA ALA A 23 -15.01 -1.16 -0.96
C ALA A 23 -14.79 0.36 -0.84
N GLY A 24 -15.21 1.10 -1.86
CA GLY A 24 -15.16 2.56 -1.82
C GLY A 24 -16.00 3.13 -0.68
N LEU A 25 -15.60 4.28 -0.17
CA LEU A 25 -16.32 5.03 0.89
C LEU A 25 -16.49 4.24 2.19
N THR A 26 -15.53 3.36 2.51
CA THR A 26 -15.58 2.54 3.73
C THR A 26 -14.69 3.09 4.86
N GLY A 27 -14.12 4.28 4.69
CA GLY A 27 -13.30 4.92 5.73
C GLY A 27 -11.82 4.55 5.69
N LYS A 28 -11.34 3.96 4.59
CA LYS A 28 -9.92 3.61 4.44
C LYS A 28 -9.02 4.84 4.60
N THR A 29 -9.32 5.91 3.88
CA THR A 29 -8.53 7.15 3.92
C THR A 29 -8.53 7.74 5.33
N ARG A 30 -9.68 7.76 6.00
CA ARG A 30 -9.77 8.25 7.38
C ARG A 30 -8.87 7.42 8.32
N CYS A 31 -8.90 6.10 8.15
CA CYS A 31 -8.08 5.19 8.95
C CYS A 31 -6.59 5.49 8.78
N VAL A 32 -6.12 5.59 7.53
CA VAL A 32 -4.69 5.79 7.28
C VAL A 32 -4.23 7.21 7.62
N LYS A 33 -5.10 8.20 7.54
CA LYS A 33 -4.80 9.56 7.98
C LYS A 33 -4.59 9.59 9.50
N ARG A 34 -5.37 8.84 10.25
CA ARG A 34 -5.16 8.68 11.69
C ARG A 34 -3.80 8.05 12.00
N LEU A 35 -3.44 7.03 11.24
CA LEU A 35 -2.12 6.38 11.40
C LEU A 35 -0.98 7.32 11.03
N GLU A 36 -1.16 8.15 10.00
CA GLU A 36 -0.17 9.17 9.64
C GLU A 36 0.13 10.09 10.81
N GLU A 37 -0.91 10.63 11.44
CA GLU A 37 -0.74 11.52 12.59
C GLU A 37 -0.12 10.81 13.78
N GLN A 38 -0.62 9.63 14.12
CA GLN A 38 -0.21 8.90 15.30
C GLN A 38 1.24 8.43 15.23
N TYR A 39 1.69 8.01 14.06
CA TYR A 39 3.02 7.41 13.87
C TYR A 39 3.98 8.34 13.12
N HIS A 40 3.58 9.57 12.84
CA HIS A 40 4.37 10.55 12.10
C HIS A 40 4.83 9.99 10.74
N GLY A 41 3.90 9.34 10.04
CA GLY A 41 4.17 8.73 8.74
C GLY A 41 4.16 9.75 7.60
N LYS A 42 4.62 9.32 6.44
CA LYS A 42 4.54 10.08 5.21
C LYS A 42 3.32 9.60 4.42
N TYR A 43 2.37 10.49 4.20
CA TYR A 43 1.18 10.18 3.38
C TYR A 43 1.44 10.61 1.93
N ILE A 44 1.21 9.69 1.01
CA ILE A 44 1.30 9.95 -0.44
C ILE A 44 -0.06 9.66 -1.05
N ASP A 45 -0.67 10.69 -1.61
CA ASP A 45 -1.85 10.55 -2.45
C ASP A 45 -1.34 10.28 -3.87
N VAL A 46 -1.40 9.03 -4.29
CA VAL A 46 -0.84 8.62 -5.59
C VAL A 46 -1.59 9.29 -6.74
N MET A 47 -2.92 9.41 -6.62
CA MET A 47 -3.72 10.10 -7.62
C MET A 47 -3.30 11.55 -7.79
N GLN A 48 -3.12 12.27 -6.68
CA GLN A 48 -2.68 13.66 -6.68
C GLN A 48 -1.28 13.80 -7.30
N THR A 49 -0.36 12.91 -6.91
CA THR A 49 1.00 12.92 -7.41
C THR A 49 1.06 12.72 -8.92
N ILE A 50 0.27 11.78 -9.44
CA ILE A 50 0.18 11.54 -10.90
C ILE A 50 -0.44 12.75 -11.60
N TYR A 51 -1.50 13.31 -11.02
CA TYR A 51 -2.20 14.45 -11.61
C TYR A 51 -1.28 15.67 -11.73
N GLU A 52 -0.40 15.89 -10.76
CA GLU A 52 0.53 17.02 -10.75
C GLU A 52 1.75 16.81 -11.63
N ASP A 53 2.03 15.58 -12.05
CA ASP A 53 3.16 15.25 -12.92
C ASP A 53 2.66 15.13 -14.36
N TYR A 54 3.08 16.06 -15.21
CA TYR A 54 2.61 16.12 -16.61
C TYR A 54 2.88 14.81 -17.35
N ASP A 55 4.08 14.25 -17.22
CA ASP A 55 4.46 13.03 -17.93
C ASP A 55 3.63 11.83 -17.47
N LEU A 56 3.48 11.65 -16.15
CA LEU A 56 2.67 10.56 -15.61
C LEU A 56 1.20 10.71 -15.99
N ARG A 57 0.66 11.92 -15.86
CA ARG A 57 -0.73 12.19 -16.21
C ARG A 57 -1.01 11.95 -17.69
N SER A 58 -0.13 12.42 -18.57
CA SER A 58 -0.30 12.28 -20.02
C SER A 58 -0.21 10.85 -20.50
N HIS A 59 0.50 10.00 -19.79
CA HIS A 59 0.76 8.60 -20.16
C HIS A 59 0.26 7.63 -19.11
N ILE A 60 -0.85 7.96 -18.45
CA ILE A 60 -1.36 7.17 -17.32
C ILE A 60 -1.61 5.70 -17.70
N ASN A 61 -2.05 5.44 -18.95
CA ASN A 61 -2.30 4.08 -19.40
C ASN A 61 -1.00 3.27 -19.59
N ALA A 62 0.15 3.94 -19.62
CA ALA A 62 1.45 3.32 -19.80
C ALA A 62 2.28 3.33 -18.51
N VAL A 63 1.75 3.82 -17.41
CA VAL A 63 2.45 3.82 -16.12
C VAL A 63 2.60 2.39 -15.63
N ARG A 64 3.83 2.01 -15.31
CA ARG A 64 4.16 0.64 -14.92
C ARG A 64 4.26 0.48 -13.40
N PRO A 65 4.05 -0.75 -12.89
CA PRO A 65 4.18 -1.02 -11.45
C PRO A 65 5.49 -0.54 -10.83
N GLU A 66 6.61 -0.74 -11.52
CA GLU A 66 7.92 -0.31 -11.01
C GLU A 66 8.03 1.19 -10.86
N GLN A 67 7.37 1.97 -11.71
CA GLN A 67 7.37 3.43 -11.62
C GLN A 67 6.64 3.89 -10.37
N ILE A 68 5.50 3.28 -10.08
CA ILE A 68 4.72 3.60 -8.88
C ILE A 68 5.45 3.14 -7.62
N PHE A 69 6.04 1.95 -7.65
CA PHE A 69 6.82 1.45 -6.52
C PHE A 69 7.99 2.38 -6.21
N SER A 70 8.69 2.87 -7.23
CA SER A 70 9.77 3.84 -7.07
C SER A 70 9.27 5.16 -6.50
N LEU A 71 8.13 5.63 -6.97
CA LEU A 71 7.51 6.87 -6.48
C LEU A 71 7.22 6.79 -4.98
N ILE A 72 6.82 5.62 -4.49
CA ILE A 72 6.51 5.40 -3.07
C ILE A 72 7.79 5.25 -2.24
N THR A 73 8.81 4.59 -2.78
CA THR A 73 9.99 4.19 -1.98
C THR A 73 11.19 5.12 -2.10
N VAL A 74 11.46 5.66 -3.30
CA VAL A 74 12.61 6.53 -3.52
C VAL A 74 12.41 7.86 -2.80
N GLY A 75 13.42 8.26 -2.02
CA GLY A 75 13.35 9.49 -1.24
C GLY A 75 12.63 9.37 0.10
N ASN A 76 12.07 8.21 0.40
CA ASN A 76 11.31 7.98 1.65
C ASN A 76 11.96 6.94 2.56
N ARG A 77 13.24 6.63 2.33
CA ARG A 77 13.95 5.58 3.08
C ARG A 77 14.07 5.86 4.59
N ASP A 78 14.11 7.14 4.94
CA ASP A 78 14.27 7.55 6.34
C ASP A 78 12.93 7.64 7.08
N GLU A 79 11.82 7.51 6.37
CA GLU A 79 10.51 7.48 6.98
C GLU A 79 10.26 6.11 7.62
N LYS A 80 9.68 6.09 8.81
CA LYS A 80 9.29 4.82 9.44
C LYS A 80 8.12 4.18 8.72
N LEU A 81 7.14 5.01 8.34
CA LEU A 81 5.90 4.58 7.70
C LEU A 81 5.63 5.45 6.48
N VAL A 82 5.39 4.82 5.35
CA VAL A 82 4.92 5.48 4.14
C VAL A 82 3.55 4.91 3.79
N ILE A 83 2.56 5.78 3.68
CA ILE A 83 1.19 5.39 3.32
C ILE A 83 0.96 5.78 1.87
N ALA A 84 0.63 4.81 1.04
CA ALA A 84 0.30 5.04 -0.38
C ALA A 84 -1.20 4.85 -0.56
N ASP A 85 -1.92 5.96 -0.67
CA ASP A 85 -3.37 5.99 -0.84
C ASP A 85 -3.74 6.32 -2.28
N HIS A 86 -4.97 6.00 -2.67
CA HIS A 86 -5.50 6.23 -4.02
C HIS A 86 -4.69 5.54 -5.11
N LEU A 87 -4.16 4.36 -4.81
CA LEU A 87 -3.46 3.52 -5.77
C LEU A 87 -4.37 3.01 -6.89
N ASP A 88 -5.68 3.00 -6.66
CA ASP A 88 -6.65 2.44 -7.58
C ASP A 88 -6.64 3.11 -8.95
N ILE A 89 -6.21 4.36 -9.02
CA ILE A 89 -6.13 5.09 -10.29
C ILE A 89 -5.22 4.40 -11.31
N VAL A 90 -4.20 3.71 -10.84
CA VAL A 90 -3.31 2.94 -11.73
C VAL A 90 -3.55 1.44 -11.61
N PHE A 91 -3.80 0.96 -10.41
CA PHE A 91 -4.00 -0.48 -10.15
C PHE A 91 -5.14 -1.05 -11.01
N SER A 92 -6.24 -0.31 -11.13
CA SER A 92 -7.38 -0.73 -11.94
C SER A 92 -7.09 -0.72 -13.45
N LEU A 93 -6.09 0.04 -13.90
CA LEU A 93 -5.70 0.09 -15.30
C LEU A 93 -4.71 -1.01 -15.67
N TRP A 94 -4.05 -1.61 -14.69
CA TRP A 94 -3.07 -2.65 -14.93
C TRP A 94 -3.72 -3.99 -15.29
N THR A 95 -3.01 -4.78 -16.08
CA THR A 95 -3.36 -6.19 -16.29
C THR A 95 -3.14 -6.95 -14.98
N GLU A 96 -3.71 -8.15 -14.90
CA GLU A 96 -3.52 -9.00 -13.72
C GLU A 96 -2.04 -9.28 -13.47
N THR A 97 -1.26 -9.50 -14.53
CA THR A 97 0.18 -9.72 -14.42
C THR A 97 0.88 -8.52 -13.80
N GLN A 98 0.52 -7.31 -14.23
CA GLN A 98 1.09 -6.07 -13.67
C GLN A 98 0.66 -5.86 -12.23
N GLN A 99 -0.59 -6.15 -11.90
CA GLN A 99 -1.09 -6.09 -10.53
C GLN A 99 -0.29 -7.02 -9.61
N ARG A 100 -0.04 -8.25 -10.07
CA ARG A 100 0.79 -9.20 -9.31
C ARG A 100 2.22 -8.72 -9.15
N GLU A 101 2.78 -8.12 -10.18
CA GLU A 101 4.14 -7.57 -10.12
C GLU A 101 4.25 -6.53 -9.01
N PHE A 102 3.29 -5.60 -8.94
CA PHE A 102 3.27 -4.57 -7.92
C PHE A 102 3.13 -5.18 -6.51
N LEU A 103 2.17 -6.08 -6.34
CA LEU A 103 1.94 -6.74 -5.04
C LEU A 103 3.15 -7.56 -4.60
N ARG A 104 3.83 -8.21 -5.54
CA ARG A 104 5.04 -8.97 -5.21
C ARG A 104 6.16 -8.05 -4.75
N LYS A 105 6.33 -6.90 -5.39
CA LYS A 105 7.31 -5.90 -4.95
C LYS A 105 7.01 -5.41 -3.54
N LEU A 106 5.74 -5.18 -3.22
CA LEU A 106 5.33 -4.82 -1.86
C LEU A 106 5.61 -5.96 -0.87
N ASP A 107 5.19 -7.18 -1.22
CA ASP A 107 5.34 -8.35 -0.35
C ASP A 107 6.80 -8.56 0.05
N MET A 108 7.70 -8.38 -0.90
CA MET A 108 9.12 -8.65 -0.70
C MET A 108 9.94 -7.43 -0.27
N LYS A 109 9.28 -6.30 -0.04
CA LYS A 109 9.97 -5.10 0.39
C LYS A 109 10.54 -5.32 1.78
N SER A 110 11.86 -5.22 1.89
CA SER A 110 12.59 -5.37 3.15
C SER A 110 13.44 -4.12 3.39
N ASN A 111 13.80 -3.89 4.64
CA ASN A 111 14.61 -2.74 5.08
C ASN A 111 13.92 -1.39 4.87
N GLY A 112 14.40 -0.37 5.55
CA GLY A 112 13.88 0.98 5.42
C GLY A 112 12.47 1.14 5.95
N SER A 113 11.68 1.97 5.28
CA SER A 113 10.32 2.29 5.71
C SER A 113 9.35 1.13 5.54
N CYS A 114 8.35 1.09 6.42
CA CYS A 114 7.20 0.21 6.24
C CYS A 114 6.23 0.87 5.26
N ILE A 115 5.75 0.12 4.28
CA ILE A 115 4.80 0.62 3.28
C ILE A 115 3.40 0.11 3.61
N LEU A 116 2.47 1.02 3.75
CA LEU A 116 1.05 0.70 3.87
C LEU A 116 0.35 1.11 2.58
N ALA A 117 -0.08 0.13 1.80
CA ALA A 117 -0.80 0.37 0.56
C ALA A 117 -2.31 0.28 0.79
N VAL A 118 -3.05 1.22 0.21
CA VAL A 118 -4.51 1.27 0.32
C VAL A 118 -5.12 0.97 -1.04
N LEU A 119 -5.95 -0.05 -1.10
CA LEU A 119 -6.55 -0.54 -2.34
C LEU A 119 -8.03 -0.86 -2.17
N HIS A 120 -8.77 -0.87 -3.27
CA HIS A 120 -10.11 -1.43 -3.30
C HIS A 120 -10.06 -2.95 -3.09
N ASN A 121 -11.23 -3.55 -2.98
CA ASN A 121 -11.39 -4.97 -2.69
C ASN A 121 -11.25 -5.82 -3.98
N TYR A 122 -10.04 -5.88 -4.53
CA TYR A 122 -9.76 -6.65 -5.74
C TYR A 122 -9.68 -8.15 -5.45
N LYS A 123 -10.16 -8.97 -6.37
CA LYS A 123 -10.11 -10.43 -6.23
C LYS A 123 -8.69 -10.96 -6.11
N ILE A 124 -7.73 -10.31 -6.76
CA ILE A 124 -6.33 -10.73 -6.70
C ILE A 124 -5.78 -10.70 -5.27
N LEU A 125 -6.35 -9.85 -4.40
CA LEU A 125 -5.92 -9.76 -3.00
C LEU A 125 -6.39 -10.96 -2.16
N GLU A 126 -7.29 -11.78 -2.68
CA GLU A 126 -7.74 -13.00 -2.01
C GLU A 126 -6.80 -14.18 -2.24
N ASN A 127 -5.78 -14.00 -3.09
CA ASN A 127 -4.82 -15.05 -3.39
C ASN A 127 -3.83 -15.20 -2.22
N ASP A 128 -3.95 -16.29 -1.48
CA ASP A 128 -3.17 -16.57 -0.27
C ASP A 128 -1.66 -16.64 -0.52
N GLY A 129 -1.20 -16.82 -1.75
CA GLY A 129 0.20 -16.87 -2.10
C GLY A 129 0.87 -15.51 -2.24
N MET A 130 0.11 -14.41 -2.23
CA MET A 130 0.64 -13.07 -2.53
C MET A 130 1.37 -12.43 -1.34
N PHE A 131 0.82 -12.59 -0.14
CA PHE A 131 1.41 -12.02 1.07
C PHE A 131 1.44 -13.07 2.17
N ARG A 132 2.65 -13.37 2.64
CA ARG A 132 2.81 -14.29 3.77
C ARG A 132 2.41 -13.59 5.05
N HIS A 133 1.93 -14.38 6.02
CA HIS A 133 1.71 -13.86 7.36
C HIS A 133 3.05 -13.38 7.94
N ASN A 134 2.98 -12.38 8.82
CA ASN A 134 4.18 -11.92 9.51
C ASN A 134 4.62 -12.94 10.58
N SER A 135 5.71 -12.67 11.28
CA SER A 135 6.24 -13.57 12.30
C SER A 135 5.30 -13.78 13.49
N HIS A 136 4.30 -12.93 13.63
CA HIS A 136 3.27 -13.03 14.67
C HIS A 136 2.02 -13.78 14.18
N GLY A 137 2.05 -14.36 12.98
CA GLY A 137 0.92 -15.08 12.40
C GLY A 137 -0.21 -14.19 11.90
N GLU A 138 0.02 -12.90 11.75
CA GLU A 138 -0.99 -11.94 11.31
C GLU A 138 -1.00 -11.82 9.80
N LYS A 139 -2.21 -11.66 9.23
CA LYS A 139 -2.37 -11.38 7.80
C LYS A 139 -1.83 -9.99 7.48
N ARG A 140 -1.20 -9.87 6.34
CA ARG A 140 -0.68 -8.59 5.83
C ARG A 140 -1.58 -7.95 4.77
N ILE A 141 -2.68 -8.59 4.42
CA ILE A 141 -3.78 -8.00 3.66
C ILE A 141 -4.99 -8.00 4.58
N VAL A 142 -5.47 -6.81 4.92
CA VAL A 142 -6.50 -6.61 5.92
C VAL A 142 -7.67 -5.83 5.31
N ASN A 143 -8.87 -6.38 5.42
CA ASN A 143 -10.06 -5.66 4.98
C ASN A 143 -10.45 -4.64 6.04
N ILE A 144 -10.77 -3.41 5.61
CA ILE A 144 -11.13 -2.32 6.53
C ILE A 144 -12.30 -2.72 7.45
N ALA A 145 -13.22 -3.56 6.98
CA ALA A 145 -14.36 -4.02 7.77
C ALA A 145 -13.93 -4.87 8.98
N GLU A 146 -12.74 -5.45 8.94
CA GLU A 146 -12.22 -6.29 10.02
C GLU A 146 -11.56 -5.48 11.14
N ILE A 147 -11.27 -4.20 10.89
CA ILE A 147 -10.51 -3.35 11.82
C ILE A 147 -11.30 -2.12 12.30
N LEU A 148 -12.52 -1.99 11.88
CA LEU A 148 -13.42 -0.92 12.34
C LEU A 148 -14.24 -1.37 13.53
#